data_ef5b87099f67808e83e5589b3d666c2e
#
_entry.id   ef5b87099f67808e83e5589b3d666c2e
#
_cell.length_a   1.000
_cell.length_b   1.000
_cell.length_c   1.000
_cell.angle_alpha   90.00
_cell.angle_beta   90.00
_cell.angle_gamma   90.00
#
_symmetry.space_group_name_H-M   'P 1'
#
loop_
_entity.id
_entity.type
_entity.pdbx_description
1 polymer ?
#
loop_
_entity_poly.entity_id
_entity_poly.type
_entity_poly.pdbx_seq_one_letter_code
_entity_poly.pdbx_strand_id
1 'polypeptide(L)'
;MERLWLKIRGIVQGVGFRPFIHKQVKNCGLSGYIENTSSGVEMELEGEHEELQRFLDELPYKAPKLAVIESVESEFSGELKNFKGFEIRKSKCENERNTLISPDICICDDCLREMRDRNDRRYKYPFINCTNCGPRFTIIKDVPYDRAKTSMSDFPMCPDCAREYGDIEDRRYHAQPDCCADCGPGVFFCDADGNRVEGDAIEIARSMLKAGNIVCIKGLGGMHLACRADGESAKELRRRKQRDEKPFAVMCRDTEAAEKLCRVSDDERKILEGFRRPIVLLNKRTGSELPEVSENGYIGVMLPYTPLHYLLFGDDINTLIMTSANLSDTPIMYKNDEAIEKLHGIADGSLLHDRDIQTRCDDSLCWVLDGKEYPARRSRGYVPFPIRLDGAAEEILACGAEQKASFALSKGNYAFPSQHIGDLKNMETFENYLQQILHFQRLFDIKPKCIACDMHPDYMSAGYAAERAERENIPLVRVQHHHAHMASCMADNSLTGEVIGLIW
;
A
#
# COMPACT_ATOMS: atom_id res chain seq x y z
N MET A 1 6.86 42.98 6.06
CA MET A 1 6.05 41.98 5.38
C MET A 1 6.71 41.62 4.04
N GLU A 2 6.81 40.34 3.72
CA GLU A 2 7.35 39.81 2.49
C GLU A 2 6.46 38.69 1.98
N ARG A 3 6.69 38.24 0.77
CA ARG A 3 6.07 37.08 0.17
C ARG A 3 7.10 35.96 -0.02
N LEU A 4 6.75 34.74 0.36
CA LEU A 4 7.52 33.52 0.18
C LEU A 4 6.79 32.61 -0.79
N TRP A 5 7.40 32.29 -1.94
CA TRP A 5 6.96 31.22 -2.81
C TRP A 5 7.69 29.93 -2.46
N LEU A 6 6.97 28.80 -2.48
CA LEU A 6 7.49 27.49 -2.16
C LEU A 6 6.98 26.45 -3.15
N LYS A 7 7.89 25.59 -3.61
CA LYS A 7 7.57 24.35 -4.33
C LYS A 7 8.18 23.17 -3.58
N ILE A 8 7.32 22.26 -3.11
CA ILE A 8 7.72 21.12 -2.30
C ILE A 8 7.47 19.86 -3.11
N ARG A 9 8.53 19.06 -3.29
CA ARG A 9 8.48 17.77 -3.98
C ARG A 9 8.64 16.64 -2.99
N GLY A 10 8.12 15.45 -3.38
CA GLY A 10 8.16 14.25 -2.57
C GLY A 10 6.77 13.64 -2.35
N ILE A 11 6.62 12.84 -1.30
CA ILE A 11 5.32 12.27 -0.91
C ILE A 11 4.60 13.28 -0.04
N VAL A 12 3.93 14.23 -0.68
CA VAL A 12 3.23 15.36 -0.04
C VAL A 12 1.75 15.42 -0.42
N GLN A 13 1.24 14.41 -1.13
CA GLN A 13 -0.17 14.26 -1.46
C GLN A 13 -0.75 12.96 -0.85
N GLY A 14 -2.01 13.01 -0.43
CA GLY A 14 -2.67 11.86 0.20
C GLY A 14 -2.18 11.51 1.62
N VAL A 15 -1.36 12.35 2.23
CA VAL A 15 -0.71 12.15 3.54
C VAL A 15 -1.08 13.23 4.57
N GLY A 16 -2.16 13.98 4.33
CA GLY A 16 -2.58 15.07 5.24
C GLY A 16 -1.71 16.32 5.18
N PHE A 17 -0.92 16.51 4.13
CA PHE A 17 0.03 17.61 4.03
C PHE A 17 -0.66 18.99 3.95
N ARG A 18 -1.68 19.15 3.11
CA ARG A 18 -2.42 20.43 2.98
C ARG A 18 -3.11 20.86 4.28
N PRO A 19 -3.85 20.01 5.02
CA PRO A 19 -4.37 20.35 6.35
C PRO A 19 -3.26 20.71 7.36
N PHE A 20 -2.14 20.00 7.31
CA PHE A 20 -0.99 20.31 8.15
C PHE A 20 -0.46 21.73 7.87
N ILE A 21 -0.23 22.08 6.61
CA ILE A 21 0.23 23.41 6.21
C ILE A 21 -0.76 24.48 6.65
N HIS A 22 -2.07 24.28 6.45
CA HIS A 22 -3.09 25.20 6.91
C HIS A 22 -2.96 25.50 8.42
N LYS A 23 -2.79 24.46 9.23
CA LYS A 23 -2.60 24.62 10.68
C LYS A 23 -1.31 25.37 11.02
N GLN A 24 -0.21 25.09 10.33
CA GLN A 24 1.07 25.78 10.55
C GLN A 24 0.98 27.27 10.16
N VAL A 25 0.40 27.56 9.00
CA VAL A 25 0.17 28.94 8.51
C VAL A 25 -0.67 29.74 9.51
N LYS A 26 -1.75 29.14 10.03
CA LYS A 26 -2.61 29.77 11.07
C LYS A 26 -1.84 30.05 12.36
N ASN A 27 -0.99 29.11 12.80
CA ASN A 27 -0.16 29.24 13.99
C ASN A 27 0.91 30.35 13.84
N CYS A 28 1.41 30.57 12.64
CA CYS A 28 2.40 31.61 12.33
C CYS A 28 1.75 32.95 11.94
N GLY A 29 0.42 33.05 11.90
CA GLY A 29 -0.28 34.28 11.49
C GLY A 29 -0.03 34.70 10.05
N LEU A 30 0.31 33.74 9.15
CA LEU A 30 0.59 33.97 7.74
C LEU A 30 -0.69 33.96 6.90
N SER A 31 -0.64 34.59 5.73
CA SER A 31 -1.71 34.53 4.71
C SER A 31 -1.17 33.98 3.40
N GLY A 32 -2.04 33.48 2.50
CA GLY A 32 -1.61 32.94 1.22
C GLY A 32 -2.47 31.80 0.70
N TYR A 33 -1.87 30.90 -0.05
CA TYR A 33 -2.55 29.71 -0.54
C TYR A 33 -1.60 28.51 -0.66
N ILE A 34 -2.20 27.33 -0.74
CA ILE A 34 -1.55 26.06 -1.09
C ILE A 34 -2.37 25.33 -2.16
N GLU A 35 -1.70 24.74 -3.14
CA GLU A 35 -2.33 23.88 -4.14
C GLU A 35 -1.49 22.63 -4.42
N ASN A 36 -2.16 21.53 -4.77
CA ASN A 36 -1.48 20.37 -5.32
C ASN A 36 -1.20 20.63 -6.80
N THR A 37 0.00 20.23 -7.23
CA THR A 37 0.38 20.21 -8.65
C THR A 37 0.71 18.78 -9.08
N SER A 38 0.90 18.55 -10.37
CA SER A 38 1.37 17.25 -10.86
C SER A 38 2.83 16.95 -10.49
N SER A 39 3.54 17.92 -9.90
CA SER A 39 4.95 17.78 -9.48
C SER A 39 5.16 17.85 -7.96
N GLY A 40 4.09 18.00 -7.18
CA GLY A 40 4.17 18.12 -5.72
C GLY A 40 3.13 19.09 -5.17
N VAL A 41 3.58 20.02 -4.34
CA VAL A 41 2.76 21.07 -3.73
C VAL A 41 3.41 22.42 -4.00
N GLU A 42 2.62 23.39 -4.44
CA GLU A 42 3.02 24.79 -4.52
C GLU A 42 2.25 25.63 -3.51
N MET A 43 2.92 26.65 -2.97
CA MET A 43 2.29 27.63 -2.08
C MET A 43 2.94 28.99 -2.19
N GLU A 44 2.17 30.02 -1.93
CA GLU A 44 2.67 31.37 -1.68
C GLU A 44 2.14 31.84 -0.33
N LEU A 45 3.03 32.39 0.49
CA LEU A 45 2.73 32.90 1.83
C LEU A 45 3.17 34.35 1.95
N GLU A 46 2.42 35.14 2.72
CA GLU A 46 2.76 36.53 3.08
C GLU A 46 2.75 36.69 4.59
N GLY A 47 3.74 37.39 5.10
CA GLY A 47 3.92 37.67 6.52
C GLY A 47 5.18 38.45 6.85
N GLU A 48 5.51 38.55 8.12
CA GLU A 48 6.79 39.09 8.56
C GLU A 48 7.90 38.10 8.24
N HIS A 49 9.07 38.60 7.85
CA HIS A 49 10.21 37.78 7.43
C HIS A 49 10.57 36.69 8.45
N GLU A 50 10.60 37.02 9.73
CA GLU A 50 10.95 36.08 10.80
C GLU A 50 9.94 34.91 10.90
N GLU A 51 8.64 35.18 10.69
CA GLU A 51 7.60 34.14 10.71
C GLU A 51 7.64 33.27 9.48
N LEU A 52 7.92 33.80 8.29
CA LEU A 52 8.11 33.06 7.06
C LEU A 52 9.35 32.15 7.15
N GLN A 53 10.46 32.68 7.69
CA GLN A 53 11.68 31.91 7.88
C GLN A 53 11.47 30.78 8.92
N ARG A 54 10.80 31.07 10.05
CA ARG A 54 10.45 30.06 11.05
C ARG A 54 9.58 28.96 10.46
N PHE A 55 8.58 29.33 9.66
CA PHE A 55 7.74 28.34 8.96
C PHE A 55 8.58 27.44 8.06
N LEU A 56 9.47 28.01 7.26
CA LEU A 56 10.36 27.26 6.34
C LEU A 56 11.29 26.30 7.09
N ASP A 57 11.90 26.77 8.18
CA ASP A 57 12.84 25.98 8.98
C ASP A 57 12.15 24.82 9.73
N GLU A 58 10.92 25.04 10.22
CA GLU A 58 10.15 24.03 10.94
C GLU A 58 9.47 22.99 10.05
N LEU A 59 9.24 23.33 8.77
CA LEU A 59 8.48 22.52 7.82
C LEU A 59 8.95 21.06 7.71
N PRO A 60 10.26 20.75 7.55
CA PRO A 60 10.72 19.36 7.43
C PRO A 60 10.52 18.53 8.71
N TYR A 61 10.62 19.17 9.87
CA TYR A 61 10.58 18.50 11.19
C TYR A 61 9.15 18.28 11.70
N LYS A 62 8.22 19.16 11.32
CA LYS A 62 6.82 19.10 11.75
C LYS A 62 5.90 18.40 10.75
N ALA A 63 6.40 18.06 9.58
CA ALA A 63 5.62 17.40 8.52
C ALA A 63 4.92 16.14 9.04
N PRO A 64 3.75 15.77 8.49
CA PRO A 64 3.08 14.52 8.85
C PRO A 64 4.03 13.34 8.71
N LYS A 65 3.95 12.35 9.62
CA LYS A 65 4.84 11.17 9.65
C LYS A 65 4.94 10.39 8.35
N LEU A 66 3.94 10.51 7.49
CA LEU A 66 3.86 9.84 6.20
C LEU A 66 4.34 10.72 5.05
N ALA A 67 4.55 12.00 5.29
CA ALA A 67 5.11 12.89 4.30
C ALA A 67 6.62 12.65 4.16
N VAL A 68 7.09 12.60 2.94
CA VAL A 68 8.53 12.59 2.62
C VAL A 68 8.80 13.83 1.80
N ILE A 69 9.45 14.81 2.40
CA ILE A 69 9.89 16.03 1.72
C ILE A 69 11.27 15.75 1.13
N GLU A 70 11.36 15.75 -0.18
CA GLU A 70 12.61 15.47 -0.90
C GLU A 70 13.37 16.74 -1.27
N SER A 71 12.61 17.77 -1.67
CA SER A 71 13.17 19.08 -1.97
C SER A 71 12.17 20.18 -1.66
N VAL A 72 12.68 21.31 -1.22
CA VAL A 72 11.96 22.57 -1.03
C VAL A 72 12.69 23.62 -1.85
N GLU A 73 12.05 24.12 -2.89
CA GLU A 73 12.47 25.30 -3.63
C GLU A 73 11.75 26.50 -2.98
N SER A 74 12.46 27.57 -2.67
CA SER A 74 11.90 28.75 -2.01
C SER A 74 12.43 30.03 -2.58
N GLU A 75 11.59 31.03 -2.71
CA GLU A 75 11.95 32.37 -3.20
C GLU A 75 11.22 33.45 -2.39
N PHE A 76 11.99 34.35 -1.81
CA PHE A 76 11.45 35.54 -1.11
C PHE A 76 11.31 36.72 -2.08
N SER A 77 10.22 37.47 -1.95
CA SER A 77 9.92 38.64 -2.76
C SER A 77 9.32 39.75 -1.92
N GLY A 78 9.71 41.00 -2.16
CA GLY A 78 9.09 42.18 -1.57
C GLY A 78 7.75 42.57 -2.21
N GLU A 79 7.36 41.94 -3.33
CA GLU A 79 6.08 42.20 -4.01
C GLU A 79 4.94 41.42 -3.34
N LEU A 80 4.04 42.13 -2.68
CA LEU A 80 2.88 41.55 -2.00
C LEU A 80 1.69 41.40 -2.95
N LYS A 81 0.99 40.30 -2.86
CA LYS A 81 -0.32 40.05 -3.53
C LYS A 81 -1.51 40.40 -2.65
N ASN A 82 -1.24 40.73 -1.37
CA ASN A 82 -2.23 41.12 -0.36
C ASN A 82 -3.32 40.07 -0.09
N PHE A 83 -2.90 38.87 0.21
CA PHE A 83 -3.80 37.76 0.55
C PHE A 83 -4.61 38.09 1.82
N LYS A 84 -5.95 37.83 1.77
CA LYS A 84 -6.88 38.11 2.89
C LYS A 84 -7.09 36.92 3.84
N GLY A 85 -6.17 35.99 3.89
CA GLY A 85 -6.26 34.76 4.67
C GLY A 85 -5.54 33.62 3.96
N PHE A 86 -5.80 32.41 4.39
CA PHE A 86 -5.16 31.23 3.77
C PHE A 86 -6.18 30.35 3.08
N GLU A 87 -5.91 30.00 1.81
CA GLU A 87 -6.78 29.20 0.97
C GLU A 87 -6.10 27.88 0.58
N ILE A 88 -6.86 26.77 0.61
CA ILE A 88 -6.46 25.56 -0.09
C ILE A 88 -7.16 25.54 -1.45
N ARG A 89 -6.39 25.70 -2.50
CA ARG A 89 -6.88 25.74 -3.88
C ARG A 89 -7.07 24.36 -4.47
N LYS A 90 -7.90 24.29 -5.53
CA LYS A 90 -8.06 23.06 -6.32
C LYS A 90 -6.74 22.66 -6.97
N SER A 91 -6.52 21.35 -7.09
CA SER A 91 -5.32 20.80 -7.73
C SER A 91 -5.17 21.31 -9.16
N LYS A 92 -3.96 21.70 -9.52
CA LYS A 92 -3.60 22.21 -10.85
C LYS A 92 -2.90 21.09 -11.63
N CYS A 93 -3.38 20.83 -12.84
CA CYS A 93 -2.71 19.91 -13.75
C CYS A 93 -1.60 20.65 -14.50
N GLU A 94 -0.37 20.28 -14.29
CA GLU A 94 0.81 20.70 -15.07
C GLU A 94 1.10 19.69 -16.17
N ASN A 95 1.91 20.07 -17.15
CA ASN A 95 2.31 19.19 -18.26
C ASN A 95 3.24 18.05 -17.81
N GLU A 96 3.95 18.20 -16.70
CA GLU A 96 4.81 17.18 -16.11
C GLU A 96 4.16 16.57 -14.87
N ARG A 97 3.97 15.25 -14.89
CA ARG A 97 3.44 14.47 -13.77
C ARG A 97 4.59 13.83 -13.01
N ASN A 98 5.02 14.43 -11.90
CA ASN A 98 6.11 13.95 -11.04
C ASN A 98 5.64 13.69 -9.59
N THR A 99 4.33 13.52 -9.39
CA THR A 99 3.78 13.27 -8.05
C THR A 99 4.06 11.84 -7.62
N LEU A 100 4.65 11.69 -6.45
CA LEU A 100 4.80 10.39 -5.80
C LEU A 100 3.47 9.97 -5.15
N ILE A 101 3.10 8.71 -5.33
CA ILE A 101 1.87 8.13 -4.80
C ILE A 101 2.19 7.46 -3.47
N SER A 102 1.38 7.75 -2.44
CA SER A 102 1.48 7.06 -1.16
C SER A 102 1.04 5.60 -1.27
N PRO A 103 1.72 4.66 -0.61
CA PRO A 103 1.21 3.30 -0.44
C PRO A 103 -0.05 3.29 0.42
N ASP A 104 -0.70 2.13 0.47
CA ASP A 104 -1.78 1.88 1.43
C ASP A 104 -1.24 1.91 2.86
N ILE A 105 -2.03 2.48 3.77
CA ILE A 105 -1.65 2.74 5.16
C ILE A 105 -2.62 2.02 6.07
N CYS A 106 -2.13 1.36 7.12
CA CYS A 106 -3.00 0.72 8.10
C CYS A 106 -3.91 1.74 8.80
N ILE A 107 -4.99 1.26 9.41
CA ILE A 107 -5.87 2.10 10.23
C ILE A 107 -5.09 2.79 11.34
N CYS A 108 -5.32 4.08 11.56
CA CYS A 108 -4.71 4.83 12.65
C CYS A 108 -5.52 4.69 13.96
N ASP A 109 -4.87 5.03 15.08
CA ASP A 109 -5.47 4.90 16.42
C ASP A 109 -6.76 5.73 16.58
N ASP A 110 -6.84 6.90 15.96
CA ASP A 110 -8.04 7.73 16.01
C ASP A 110 -9.22 7.04 15.32
N CYS A 111 -9.02 6.52 14.11
CA CYS A 111 -10.06 5.77 13.41
C CYS A 111 -10.42 4.48 14.13
N LEU A 112 -9.45 3.81 14.76
CA LEU A 112 -9.69 2.61 15.55
C LEU A 112 -10.52 2.93 16.81
N ARG A 113 -10.24 4.07 17.48
CA ARG A 113 -11.01 4.55 18.63
C ARG A 113 -12.47 4.85 18.24
N GLU A 114 -12.69 5.61 17.17
CA GLU A 114 -14.03 5.93 16.65
C GLU A 114 -14.80 4.65 16.25
N MET A 115 -14.14 3.71 15.56
CA MET A 115 -14.75 2.44 15.19
C MET A 115 -15.25 1.64 16.42
N ARG A 116 -14.62 1.81 17.58
CA ARG A 116 -14.97 1.14 18.83
C ARG A 116 -15.96 1.93 19.70
N ASP A 117 -16.12 3.21 19.45
CA ASP A 117 -17.04 4.06 20.21
C ASP A 117 -18.48 3.88 19.72
N ARG A 118 -19.36 3.39 20.60
CA ARG A 118 -20.79 3.15 20.31
C ARG A 118 -21.56 4.45 19.97
N ASN A 119 -21.04 5.59 20.36
CA ASN A 119 -21.65 6.89 20.09
C ASN A 119 -21.16 7.50 18.75
N ASP A 120 -20.13 6.94 18.14
CA ASP A 120 -19.63 7.44 16.85
C ASP A 120 -20.47 6.89 15.71
N ARG A 121 -20.78 7.69 14.72
CA ARG A 121 -21.56 7.31 13.53
C ARG A 121 -20.87 6.24 12.66
N ARG A 122 -19.56 6.02 12.85
CA ARG A 122 -18.77 4.97 12.21
C ARG A 122 -18.48 3.78 13.14
N TYR A 123 -19.25 3.65 14.23
CA TYR A 123 -19.16 2.49 15.10
C TYR A 123 -19.28 1.19 14.29
N LYS A 124 -18.31 0.29 14.45
CA LYS A 124 -18.20 -0.97 13.71
C LYS A 124 -18.20 -0.85 12.18
N TYR A 125 -17.88 0.32 11.62
CA TYR A 125 -17.84 0.49 10.17
C TYR A 125 -16.51 0.00 9.56
N PRO A 126 -16.51 -1.02 8.65
CA PRO A 126 -15.30 -1.70 8.19
C PRO A 126 -14.46 -0.92 7.17
N PHE A 127 -14.90 0.28 6.76
CA PHE A 127 -14.17 1.15 5.81
C PHE A 127 -13.86 2.52 6.39
N ILE A 128 -13.94 2.68 7.72
CA ILE A 128 -13.53 3.92 8.38
C ILE A 128 -12.09 4.28 8.05
N ASN A 129 -11.84 5.54 7.73
CA ASN A 129 -10.52 6.07 7.42
C ASN A 129 -10.47 7.59 7.65
N CYS A 130 -9.29 8.18 7.47
CA CYS A 130 -9.07 9.62 7.46
C CYS A 130 -7.89 9.99 6.56
N THR A 131 -7.38 11.23 6.63
CA THR A 131 -6.21 11.66 5.86
C THR A 131 -4.93 10.89 6.20
N ASN A 132 -4.84 10.33 7.42
CA ASN A 132 -3.63 9.65 7.94
C ASN A 132 -3.64 8.13 7.73
N CYS A 133 -4.72 7.53 7.24
CA CYS A 133 -4.82 6.07 7.11
C CYS A 133 -5.75 5.65 5.97
N GLY A 134 -5.79 4.35 5.70
CA GLY A 134 -6.67 3.73 4.71
C GLY A 134 -6.02 3.53 3.33
N PRO A 135 -6.83 3.17 2.34
CA PRO A 135 -6.37 2.82 1.01
C PRO A 135 -5.85 4.02 0.22
N ARG A 136 -4.86 3.77 -0.63
CA ARG A 136 -4.26 4.74 -1.56
C ARG A 136 -3.97 4.04 -2.90
N PHE A 137 -2.87 3.28 -2.96
CA PHE A 137 -2.39 2.61 -4.16
C PHE A 137 -3.38 1.56 -4.70
N THR A 138 -4.03 0.80 -3.82
CA THR A 138 -4.96 -0.25 -4.24
C THR A 138 -6.27 0.27 -4.82
N ILE A 139 -6.60 1.56 -4.62
CA ILE A 139 -7.84 2.16 -5.11
C ILE A 139 -7.64 3.21 -6.22
N ILE A 140 -6.39 3.63 -6.50
CA ILE A 140 -6.12 4.72 -7.46
C ILE A 140 -6.29 4.24 -8.91
N LYS A 141 -7.05 5.00 -9.69
CA LYS A 141 -7.24 4.81 -11.14
C LYS A 141 -6.29 5.69 -11.96
N ASP A 142 -6.06 6.92 -11.50
CA ASP A 142 -5.22 7.92 -12.18
C ASP A 142 -4.78 9.04 -11.21
N VAL A 143 -3.82 9.88 -11.61
CA VAL A 143 -3.35 11.06 -10.88
C VAL A 143 -3.94 12.36 -11.44
N PRO A 144 -4.05 13.43 -10.62
CA PRO A 144 -3.78 13.51 -9.17
C PRO A 144 -4.70 12.61 -8.35
N TYR A 145 -4.27 12.26 -7.12
CA TYR A 145 -5.05 11.43 -6.20
C TYR A 145 -6.27 12.19 -5.68
N ASP A 146 -7.34 12.16 -6.44
CA ASP A 146 -8.65 12.75 -6.13
C ASP A 146 -9.74 11.67 -6.16
N ARG A 147 -10.80 11.80 -5.33
CA ARG A 147 -11.86 10.79 -5.18
C ARG A 147 -12.44 10.30 -6.51
N ALA A 148 -12.69 11.21 -7.45
CA ALA A 148 -13.20 10.88 -8.78
C ALA A 148 -12.27 9.97 -9.60
N LYS A 149 -10.98 9.92 -9.23
CA LYS A 149 -9.96 9.07 -9.86
C LYS A 149 -9.58 7.86 -9.01
N THR A 150 -10.46 7.42 -8.15
CA THR A 150 -10.32 6.23 -7.30
C THR A 150 -11.54 5.34 -7.43
N SER A 151 -11.49 4.10 -6.90
CA SER A 151 -12.68 3.25 -6.79
C SER A 151 -13.74 3.77 -5.80
N MET A 152 -13.47 4.88 -5.11
CA MET A 152 -14.48 5.57 -4.29
C MET A 152 -15.37 6.53 -5.10
N SER A 153 -15.12 6.71 -6.40
CA SER A 153 -15.99 7.47 -7.31
C SER A 153 -17.43 6.95 -7.33
N ASP A 154 -17.59 5.65 -7.10
CA ASP A 154 -18.88 4.96 -7.19
C ASP A 154 -19.72 5.10 -5.90
N PHE A 155 -19.17 5.76 -4.87
CA PHE A 155 -19.76 5.98 -3.56
C PHE A 155 -19.95 7.50 -3.30
N PRO A 156 -21.06 8.12 -3.74
CA PRO A 156 -21.34 9.54 -3.48
C PRO A 156 -21.44 9.81 -1.97
N MET A 157 -20.80 10.86 -1.50
CA MET A 157 -20.80 11.21 -0.07
C MET A 157 -22.20 11.63 0.39
N CYS A 158 -22.62 11.18 1.57
CA CYS A 158 -23.77 11.74 2.27
C CYS A 158 -23.45 13.18 2.75
N PRO A 159 -24.47 13.99 3.14
CA PRO A 159 -24.24 15.37 3.58
C PRO A 159 -23.24 15.50 4.73
N ASP A 160 -23.22 14.55 5.67
CA ASP A 160 -22.29 14.58 6.79
C ASP A 160 -20.84 14.31 6.38
N CYS A 161 -20.60 13.28 5.54
CA CYS A 161 -19.27 13.02 4.99
C CYS A 161 -18.80 14.16 4.09
N ALA A 162 -19.70 14.78 3.31
CA ALA A 162 -19.36 15.93 2.48
C ALA A 162 -18.96 17.16 3.31
N ARG A 163 -19.63 17.37 4.47
CA ARG A 163 -19.28 18.43 5.42
C ARG A 163 -17.88 18.18 6.00
N GLU A 164 -17.60 16.97 6.54
CA GLU A 164 -16.29 16.63 7.09
C GLU A 164 -15.18 16.72 6.02
N TYR A 165 -15.47 16.27 4.81
CA TYR A 165 -14.55 16.37 3.68
C TYR A 165 -14.22 17.82 3.29
N GLY A 166 -15.19 18.74 3.44
CA GLY A 166 -15.05 20.16 3.14
C GLY A 166 -14.54 21.00 4.29
N ASP A 167 -14.60 20.53 5.54
CA ASP A 167 -14.20 21.26 6.72
C ASP A 167 -12.70 21.09 6.99
N ILE A 168 -11.95 22.19 6.90
CA ILE A 168 -10.49 22.20 7.05
C ILE A 168 -10.02 21.86 8.47
N GLU A 169 -10.87 22.04 9.47
CA GLU A 169 -10.57 21.67 10.86
C GLU A 169 -10.86 20.18 11.12
N ASP A 170 -11.58 19.50 10.23
CA ASP A 170 -11.86 18.07 10.36
C ASP A 170 -10.67 17.22 9.90
N ARG A 171 -10.37 16.15 10.64
CA ARG A 171 -9.31 15.20 10.31
C ARG A 171 -9.58 14.38 9.03
N ARG A 172 -10.77 14.48 8.44
CA ARG A 172 -11.16 13.90 7.15
C ARG A 172 -11.16 14.91 6.00
N TYR A 173 -10.71 16.14 6.27
CA TYR A 173 -10.59 17.14 5.23
C TYR A 173 -9.82 16.62 4.02
N HIS A 174 -10.48 16.57 2.85
CA HIS A 174 -9.94 16.02 1.62
C HIS A 174 -9.39 14.54 1.73
N ALA A 175 -9.88 13.77 2.70
CA ALA A 175 -9.61 12.32 2.73
C ALA A 175 -10.37 11.63 1.60
N GLN A 176 -9.70 11.30 0.51
CA GLN A 176 -10.35 10.79 -0.70
C GLN A 176 -11.22 9.54 -0.48
N PRO A 177 -10.82 8.58 0.38
CA PRO A 177 -11.64 7.42 0.68
C PRO A 177 -12.69 7.63 1.79
N ASP A 178 -12.88 8.87 2.32
CA ASP A 178 -13.83 9.14 3.40
C ASP A 178 -15.25 8.69 3.06
N CYS A 179 -15.89 8.04 4.03
CA CYS A 179 -17.25 7.51 3.94
C CYS A 179 -17.77 7.06 5.31
N CYS A 180 -19.06 6.70 5.36
CA CYS A 180 -19.70 6.06 6.52
C CYS A 180 -20.62 4.93 6.05
N ALA A 181 -21.32 4.29 6.97
CA ALA A 181 -22.22 3.18 6.67
C ALA A 181 -23.35 3.57 5.68
N ASP A 182 -23.75 4.84 5.63
CA ASP A 182 -24.85 5.30 4.77
C ASP A 182 -24.41 5.58 3.33
N CYS A 183 -23.12 5.89 3.09
CA CYS A 183 -22.66 6.35 1.79
C CYS A 183 -21.42 5.63 1.26
N GLY A 184 -20.86 4.74 2.02
CA GLY A 184 -19.64 4.02 1.62
C GLY A 184 -19.89 2.56 1.30
N PRO A 185 -18.81 1.81 1.08
CA PRO A 185 -18.88 0.39 0.79
C PRO A 185 -19.56 -0.43 1.88
N GLY A 186 -20.31 -1.44 1.47
CA GLY A 186 -20.93 -2.43 2.33
C GLY A 186 -20.19 -3.78 2.29
N VAL A 187 -20.31 -4.54 3.39
CA VAL A 187 -19.86 -5.94 3.43
C VAL A 187 -21.06 -6.86 3.34
N PHE A 188 -20.87 -8.03 2.75
CA PHE A 188 -21.86 -9.09 2.68
C PHE A 188 -21.17 -10.45 2.75
N PHE A 189 -21.94 -11.46 3.19
CA PHE A 189 -21.44 -12.82 3.27
C PHE A 189 -22.13 -13.69 2.21
N CYS A 190 -21.34 -14.55 1.55
CA CYS A 190 -21.84 -15.59 0.67
C CYS A 190 -21.46 -16.97 1.23
N ASP A 191 -22.36 -17.95 1.09
CA ASP A 191 -22.08 -19.35 1.39
C ASP A 191 -21.09 -19.96 0.36
N ALA A 192 -20.81 -21.26 0.51
CA ALA A 192 -19.89 -21.98 -0.40
C ALA A 192 -20.38 -22.04 -1.86
N ASP A 193 -21.69 -21.92 -2.08
CA ASP A 193 -22.31 -21.94 -3.41
C ASP A 193 -22.46 -20.53 -4.00
N GLY A 194 -21.99 -19.49 -3.29
CA GLY A 194 -22.05 -18.11 -3.72
C GLY A 194 -23.37 -17.38 -3.44
N ASN A 195 -24.32 -18.02 -2.73
CA ASN A 195 -25.57 -17.38 -2.36
C ASN A 195 -25.36 -16.41 -1.20
N ARG A 196 -25.97 -15.23 -1.27
CA ARG A 196 -25.92 -14.28 -0.16
C ARG A 196 -26.67 -14.82 1.05
N VAL A 197 -26.01 -14.71 2.22
CA VAL A 197 -26.56 -15.10 3.53
C VAL A 197 -27.03 -13.83 4.24
N GLU A 198 -28.27 -13.83 4.72
CA GLU A 198 -28.84 -12.71 5.48
C GLU A 198 -28.23 -12.63 6.88
N GLY A 199 -28.06 -11.42 7.41
CA GLY A 199 -27.55 -11.17 8.75
C GLY A 199 -26.28 -10.29 8.76
N ASP A 200 -25.67 -10.18 9.93
CA ASP A 200 -24.40 -9.48 10.09
C ASP A 200 -23.28 -10.32 9.47
N ALA A 201 -22.80 -9.90 8.31
CA ALA A 201 -21.80 -10.60 7.52
C ALA A 201 -20.49 -10.86 8.31
N ILE A 202 -20.08 -9.91 9.16
CA ILE A 202 -18.86 -10.01 9.96
C ILE A 202 -19.06 -11.05 11.08
N GLU A 203 -20.19 -11.03 11.77
CA GLU A 203 -20.50 -11.99 12.83
C GLU A 203 -20.70 -13.42 12.26
N ILE A 204 -21.26 -13.56 11.06
CA ILE A 204 -21.33 -14.84 10.35
C ILE A 204 -19.91 -15.36 10.08
N ALA A 205 -19.04 -14.55 9.47
CA ALA A 205 -17.66 -14.92 9.19
C ALA A 205 -16.89 -15.30 10.47
N ARG A 206 -17.05 -14.55 11.56
CA ARG A 206 -16.46 -14.85 12.87
C ARG A 206 -16.92 -16.19 13.42
N SER A 207 -18.22 -16.45 13.34
CA SER A 207 -18.81 -17.71 13.82
C SER A 207 -18.26 -18.91 13.06
N MET A 208 -18.12 -18.79 11.74
CA MET A 208 -17.53 -19.81 10.89
C MET A 208 -16.04 -20.03 11.21
N LEU A 209 -15.25 -18.95 11.36
CA LEU A 209 -13.85 -19.05 11.75
C LEU A 209 -13.68 -19.73 13.12
N LYS A 210 -14.51 -19.44 14.10
CA LYS A 210 -14.51 -20.10 15.40
C LYS A 210 -14.84 -21.58 15.32
N ALA A 211 -15.73 -21.96 14.41
CA ALA A 211 -16.10 -23.35 14.15
C ALA A 211 -15.02 -24.13 13.40
N GLY A 212 -13.91 -23.47 12.96
CA GLY A 212 -12.82 -24.11 12.24
C GLY A 212 -12.98 -24.13 10.72
N ASN A 213 -14.00 -23.45 10.19
CA ASN A 213 -14.23 -23.33 8.76
C ASN A 213 -13.18 -22.42 8.10
N ILE A 214 -12.98 -22.61 6.79
CA ILE A 214 -12.14 -21.78 5.95
C ILE A 214 -13.00 -20.70 5.29
N VAL A 215 -12.70 -19.43 5.56
CA VAL A 215 -13.44 -18.28 5.04
C VAL A 215 -12.55 -17.47 4.08
N CYS A 216 -13.06 -17.19 2.89
CA CYS A 216 -12.46 -16.21 2.00
C CYS A 216 -12.83 -14.80 2.49
N ILE A 217 -11.83 -13.91 2.61
CA ILE A 217 -12.03 -12.55 3.10
C ILE A 217 -11.46 -11.57 2.07
N LYS A 218 -12.31 -10.70 1.53
CA LYS A 218 -11.84 -9.62 0.65
C LYS A 218 -11.16 -8.54 1.48
N GLY A 219 -9.85 -8.42 1.29
CA GLY A 219 -9.00 -7.45 1.99
C GLY A 219 -8.84 -6.13 1.24
N LEU A 220 -7.66 -5.53 1.37
CA LEU A 220 -7.33 -4.24 0.78
C LEU A 220 -6.78 -4.38 -0.66
N GLY A 221 -5.81 -5.25 -0.87
CA GLY A 221 -5.16 -5.48 -2.17
C GLY A 221 -5.54 -6.80 -2.85
N GLY A 222 -6.40 -7.59 -2.24
CA GLY A 222 -6.84 -8.90 -2.71
C GLY A 222 -7.56 -9.66 -1.63
N MET A 223 -7.80 -10.93 -1.87
CA MET A 223 -8.53 -11.81 -0.97
C MET A 223 -7.59 -12.75 -0.20
N HIS A 224 -8.00 -13.11 1.00
CA HIS A 224 -7.30 -14.05 1.87
C HIS A 224 -8.19 -15.26 2.16
N LEU A 225 -7.59 -16.42 2.26
CA LEU A 225 -8.20 -17.57 2.93
C LEU A 225 -7.79 -17.53 4.40
N ALA A 226 -8.76 -17.48 5.26
CA ALA A 226 -8.60 -17.44 6.71
C ALA A 226 -9.18 -18.67 7.38
N CYS A 227 -8.51 -19.20 8.39
CA CYS A 227 -9.02 -20.21 9.30
C CYS A 227 -8.33 -20.09 10.65
N ARG A 228 -8.73 -20.90 11.64
CA ARG A 228 -8.04 -20.97 12.93
C ARG A 228 -6.57 -21.36 12.75
N ALA A 229 -5.72 -20.78 13.60
CA ALA A 229 -4.30 -21.14 13.65
C ALA A 229 -4.09 -22.34 14.56
N ASP A 230 -4.66 -23.48 14.20
CA ASP A 230 -4.46 -24.79 14.85
C ASP A 230 -4.12 -25.87 13.82
N GLY A 231 -3.64 -27.02 14.30
CA GLY A 231 -3.14 -28.09 13.44
C GLY A 231 -4.24 -28.70 12.52
N GLU A 232 -5.48 -28.77 13.00
CA GLU A 232 -6.59 -29.39 12.26
C GLU A 232 -7.03 -28.47 11.11
N SER A 233 -7.31 -27.21 11.40
CA SER A 233 -7.69 -26.23 10.38
C SER A 233 -6.56 -25.99 9.36
N ALA A 234 -5.30 -25.99 9.80
CA ALA A 234 -4.14 -25.84 8.91
C ALA A 234 -4.00 -27.02 7.94
N LYS A 235 -4.16 -28.26 8.42
CA LYS A 235 -4.14 -29.47 7.57
C LYS A 235 -5.24 -29.43 6.52
N GLU A 236 -6.45 -29.09 6.92
CA GLU A 236 -7.57 -29.00 6.00
C GLU A 236 -7.36 -27.92 4.93
N LEU A 237 -6.87 -26.75 5.31
CA LEU A 237 -6.53 -25.68 4.37
C LEU A 237 -5.43 -26.14 3.40
N ARG A 238 -4.37 -26.83 3.87
CA ARG A 238 -3.33 -27.42 3.02
C ARG A 238 -3.92 -28.37 2.00
N ARG A 239 -4.74 -29.32 2.47
CA ARG A 239 -5.40 -30.33 1.63
C ARG A 239 -6.21 -29.69 0.52
N ARG A 240 -7.09 -28.73 0.87
CA ARG A 240 -7.97 -28.06 -0.11
C ARG A 240 -7.18 -27.17 -1.08
N LYS A 241 -6.15 -26.47 -0.59
CA LYS A 241 -5.32 -25.58 -1.39
C LYS A 241 -4.24 -26.33 -2.19
N GLN A 242 -4.08 -27.63 -2.00
CA GLN A 242 -3.00 -28.44 -2.59
C GLN A 242 -1.62 -27.82 -2.37
N ARG A 243 -1.34 -27.45 -1.11
CA ARG A 243 -0.13 -26.72 -0.73
C ARG A 243 0.66 -27.49 0.31
N ASP A 244 1.60 -28.32 -0.18
CA ASP A 244 2.26 -29.31 0.67
C ASP A 244 3.26 -28.68 1.66
N GLU A 245 4.25 -27.91 1.23
CA GLU A 245 5.38 -27.51 2.07
C GLU A 245 5.43 -26.01 2.42
N LYS A 246 4.88 -25.14 1.58
CA LYS A 246 5.03 -23.69 1.76
C LYS A 246 4.35 -23.22 3.05
N PRO A 247 5.07 -22.55 4.00
CA PRO A 247 4.49 -22.07 5.25
C PRO A 247 3.30 -21.15 5.05
N PHE A 248 2.38 -21.13 6.02
CA PHE A 248 1.34 -20.12 6.11
C PHE A 248 1.81 -18.94 6.97
N ALA A 249 1.35 -17.76 6.63
CA ALA A 249 1.41 -16.62 7.53
C ALA A 249 0.21 -16.64 8.49
N VAL A 250 0.40 -16.06 9.66
CA VAL A 250 -0.67 -15.83 10.63
C VAL A 250 -0.89 -14.34 10.84
N MET A 251 -2.14 -13.95 11.04
CA MET A 251 -2.50 -12.65 11.55
C MET A 251 -2.81 -12.79 13.05
N CYS A 252 -2.05 -12.08 13.89
CA CYS A 252 -2.28 -12.01 15.32
C CYS A 252 -3.08 -10.75 15.64
N ARG A 253 -4.05 -10.82 16.57
CA ARG A 253 -4.88 -9.69 16.97
C ARG A 253 -4.06 -8.46 17.38
N ASP A 254 -2.99 -8.69 18.09
CA ASP A 254 -2.05 -7.70 18.64
C ASP A 254 -0.66 -8.33 18.84
N THR A 255 0.30 -7.51 19.26
CA THR A 255 1.67 -7.97 19.50
C THR A 255 1.75 -8.95 20.68
N GLU A 256 0.88 -8.82 21.69
CA GLU A 256 0.83 -9.76 22.80
C GLU A 256 0.43 -11.18 22.33
N ALA A 257 -0.49 -11.27 21.39
CA ALA A 257 -0.83 -12.55 20.76
C ALA A 257 0.34 -13.12 19.93
N ALA A 258 1.08 -12.27 19.23
CA ALA A 258 2.28 -12.67 18.48
C ALA A 258 3.38 -13.20 19.41
N GLU A 259 3.60 -12.57 20.58
CA GLU A 259 4.59 -12.97 21.58
C GLU A 259 4.30 -14.32 22.25
N LYS A 260 3.06 -14.79 22.20
CA LYS A 260 2.71 -16.14 22.64
C LYS A 260 3.26 -17.21 21.69
N LEU A 261 3.38 -16.88 20.42
CA LEU A 261 3.85 -17.79 19.36
C LEU A 261 5.35 -17.65 19.08
N CYS A 262 5.86 -16.43 19.11
CA CYS A 262 7.17 -16.06 18.63
C CYS A 262 7.94 -15.22 19.65
N ARG A 263 9.27 -15.16 19.46
CA ARG A 263 10.10 -14.14 20.10
C ARG A 263 10.01 -12.90 19.25
N VAL A 264 9.72 -11.76 19.88
CA VAL A 264 9.58 -10.47 19.20
C VAL A 264 10.58 -9.50 19.81
N SER A 265 11.55 -9.05 19.05
CA SER A 265 12.50 -7.98 19.45
C SER A 265 11.82 -6.61 19.32
N ASP A 266 12.44 -5.58 19.91
CA ASP A 266 11.93 -4.20 19.82
C ASP A 266 11.89 -3.69 18.37
N ASP A 267 12.84 -4.07 17.52
CA ASP A 267 12.89 -3.66 16.14
C ASP A 267 11.83 -4.38 15.29
N GLU A 268 11.61 -5.68 15.53
CA GLU A 268 10.51 -6.43 14.92
C GLU A 268 9.14 -5.88 15.34
N ARG A 269 8.98 -5.49 16.62
CA ARG A 269 7.77 -4.83 17.14
C ARG A 269 7.50 -3.52 16.42
N LYS A 270 8.51 -2.66 16.21
CA LYS A 270 8.36 -1.39 15.48
C LYS A 270 7.84 -1.60 14.06
N ILE A 271 8.28 -2.66 13.38
CA ILE A 271 7.84 -3.01 12.04
C ILE A 271 6.41 -3.56 12.05
N LEU A 272 6.12 -4.49 12.96
CA LEU A 272 4.78 -5.07 13.13
C LEU A 272 3.71 -4.01 13.43
N GLU A 273 4.01 -3.05 14.31
CA GLU A 273 3.11 -1.98 14.73
C GLU A 273 3.16 -0.77 13.82
N GLY A 274 4.13 -0.71 12.90
CA GLY A 274 4.30 0.37 11.94
C GLY A 274 3.12 0.52 10.96
N PHE A 275 3.08 1.61 10.25
CA PHE A 275 1.98 1.92 9.32
C PHE A 275 1.86 0.97 8.11
N ARG A 276 2.93 0.23 7.81
CA ARG A 276 2.99 -0.75 6.71
C ARG A 276 2.36 -2.09 7.07
N ARG A 277 2.53 -2.52 8.33
CA ARG A 277 2.02 -3.82 8.82
C ARG A 277 2.32 -5.00 7.90
N PRO A 278 3.60 -5.24 7.53
CA PRO A 278 3.97 -6.37 6.68
C PRO A 278 3.87 -7.70 7.43
N ILE A 279 4.02 -8.79 6.70
CA ILE A 279 4.34 -10.08 7.30
C ILE A 279 5.81 -10.02 7.75
N VAL A 280 6.07 -10.20 9.06
CA VAL A 280 7.42 -10.25 9.61
C VAL A 280 7.75 -11.71 9.96
N LEU A 281 8.89 -12.20 9.49
CA LEU A 281 9.37 -13.55 9.82
C LEU A 281 10.02 -13.54 11.21
N LEU A 282 9.33 -14.15 12.17
CA LEU A 282 9.71 -14.19 13.58
C LEU A 282 10.15 -15.58 14.00
N ASN A 283 11.16 -15.64 14.87
CA ASN A 283 11.60 -16.90 15.48
C ASN A 283 10.51 -17.48 16.37
N LYS A 284 10.19 -18.77 16.20
CA LYS A 284 9.24 -19.48 17.05
C LYS A 284 9.71 -19.52 18.51
N ARG A 285 8.75 -19.49 19.43
CA ARG A 285 9.00 -19.86 20.82
C ARG A 285 9.06 -21.37 20.97
N THR A 286 9.95 -21.85 21.83
CA THR A 286 9.98 -23.26 22.25
C THR A 286 8.65 -23.60 22.94
N GLY A 287 7.98 -24.65 22.49
CA GLY A 287 6.67 -25.06 23.00
C GLY A 287 5.44 -24.43 22.34
N SER A 288 5.65 -23.51 21.37
CA SER A 288 4.59 -22.97 20.52
C SER A 288 4.60 -23.60 19.13
N GLU A 289 4.81 -24.90 19.07
CA GLU A 289 4.95 -25.61 17.81
C GLU A 289 3.60 -25.69 17.08
N LEU A 290 3.53 -25.06 15.92
CA LEU A 290 2.45 -25.21 14.94
C LEU A 290 3.08 -25.74 13.64
N PRO A 291 3.52 -27.03 13.61
CA PRO A 291 4.22 -27.57 12.44
C PRO A 291 3.37 -27.51 11.18
N GLU A 292 2.07 -27.67 11.31
CA GLU A 292 1.15 -27.61 10.18
C GLU A 292 1.02 -26.18 9.59
N VAL A 293 1.33 -25.16 10.38
CA VAL A 293 1.40 -23.76 9.90
C VAL A 293 2.74 -23.48 9.26
N SER A 294 3.82 -23.90 9.91
CA SER A 294 5.19 -23.75 9.42
C SER A 294 6.08 -24.82 10.04
N GLU A 295 6.81 -25.57 9.23
CA GLU A 295 7.82 -26.54 9.70
C GLU A 295 9.16 -25.87 10.01
N ASN A 296 9.38 -24.65 9.51
CA ASN A 296 10.60 -23.86 9.74
C ASN A 296 10.72 -23.39 11.20
N GLY A 297 11.90 -22.94 11.59
CA GLY A 297 12.13 -22.25 12.86
C GLY A 297 11.44 -20.87 12.95
N TYR A 298 10.80 -20.43 11.85
CA TYR A 298 10.15 -19.12 11.73
C TYR A 298 8.66 -19.25 11.42
N ILE A 299 7.88 -18.27 11.87
CA ILE A 299 6.49 -18.04 11.43
C ILE A 299 6.41 -16.63 10.85
N GLY A 300 5.73 -16.47 9.73
CA GLY A 300 5.34 -15.16 9.21
C GLY A 300 4.15 -14.62 9.99
N VAL A 301 4.35 -13.52 10.69
CA VAL A 301 3.33 -12.87 11.53
C VAL A 301 3.01 -11.49 10.98
N MET A 302 1.73 -11.15 10.90
CA MET A 302 1.27 -9.78 10.64
C MET A 302 0.18 -9.37 11.63
N LEU A 303 -0.03 -8.08 11.77
CA LEU A 303 -1.13 -7.53 12.57
C LEU A 303 -2.28 -7.01 11.68
N PRO A 304 -3.50 -6.85 12.21
CA PRO A 304 -4.61 -6.25 11.50
C PRO A 304 -4.24 -4.87 10.94
N TYR A 305 -4.50 -4.64 9.65
CA TYR A 305 -4.17 -3.38 8.99
C TYR A 305 -5.40 -2.67 8.40
N THR A 306 -6.55 -3.36 8.32
CA THR A 306 -7.82 -2.75 7.93
C THR A 306 -8.81 -2.76 9.10
N PRO A 307 -9.79 -1.84 9.13
CA PRO A 307 -10.87 -1.89 10.10
C PRO A 307 -11.59 -3.25 10.11
N LEU A 308 -11.82 -3.84 8.92
CA LEU A 308 -12.45 -5.15 8.77
C LEU A 308 -11.70 -6.25 9.54
N HIS A 309 -10.37 -6.27 9.48
CA HIS A 309 -9.57 -7.25 10.22
C HIS A 309 -9.77 -7.12 11.73
N TYR A 310 -9.79 -5.89 12.27
CA TYR A 310 -10.06 -5.68 13.70
C TYR A 310 -11.45 -6.16 14.12
N LEU A 311 -12.44 -5.96 13.26
CA LEU A 311 -13.80 -6.43 13.51
C LEU A 311 -13.90 -7.97 13.49
N LEU A 312 -13.14 -8.63 12.62
CA LEU A 312 -13.06 -10.09 12.55
C LEU A 312 -12.49 -10.72 13.82
N PHE A 313 -11.46 -10.10 14.43
CA PHE A 313 -10.86 -10.64 15.65
C PHE A 313 -11.82 -10.50 16.86
N GLY A 314 -12.45 -9.34 17.04
CA GLY A 314 -13.20 -9.05 18.26
C GLY A 314 -12.33 -9.28 19.50
N ASP A 315 -12.93 -9.78 20.58
CA ASP A 315 -12.24 -10.02 21.85
C ASP A 315 -11.83 -11.48 22.05
N ASP A 316 -12.26 -12.40 21.20
CA ASP A 316 -12.23 -13.84 21.42
C ASP A 316 -11.37 -14.64 20.41
N ILE A 317 -10.99 -14.04 19.30
CA ILE A 317 -10.04 -14.62 18.35
C ILE A 317 -8.68 -13.97 18.56
N ASN A 318 -7.63 -14.75 18.79
CA ASN A 318 -6.28 -14.22 19.00
C ASN A 318 -5.40 -14.34 17.75
N THR A 319 -5.55 -15.41 16.99
CA THR A 319 -4.70 -15.72 15.85
C THR A 319 -5.48 -16.47 14.77
N LEU A 320 -5.33 -16.04 13.53
CA LEU A 320 -5.86 -16.70 12.34
C LEU A 320 -4.72 -17.01 11.38
N ILE A 321 -4.75 -18.16 10.72
CA ILE A 321 -4.03 -18.34 9.47
C ILE A 321 -4.62 -17.33 8.49
N MET A 322 -3.74 -16.63 7.75
CA MET A 322 -4.16 -15.68 6.74
C MET A 322 -3.22 -15.84 5.55
N THR A 323 -3.70 -16.46 4.49
CA THR A 323 -2.91 -16.70 3.27
C THR A 323 -3.63 -16.13 2.06
N SER A 324 -2.87 -15.75 1.02
CA SER A 324 -3.47 -15.25 -0.23
C SER A 324 -4.49 -16.23 -0.80
N ALA A 325 -5.65 -15.74 -1.19
CA ALA A 325 -6.64 -16.52 -1.92
C ALA A 325 -6.24 -16.58 -3.39
N ASN A 326 -5.55 -17.64 -3.74
CA ASN A 326 -5.13 -17.96 -5.10
C ASN A 326 -5.01 -19.49 -5.23
N LEU A 327 -5.16 -19.98 -6.43
CA LEU A 327 -4.69 -21.32 -6.79
C LEU A 327 -3.15 -21.31 -6.85
N SER A 328 -2.52 -22.50 -6.86
CA SER A 328 -1.05 -22.56 -6.92
C SER A 328 -0.52 -21.76 -8.11
N ASP A 329 0.45 -20.90 -7.83
CA ASP A 329 1.19 -20.08 -8.79
C ASP A 329 0.35 -19.09 -9.63
N THR A 330 -0.91 -18.82 -9.22
CA THR A 330 -1.73 -17.75 -9.80
C THR A 330 -1.66 -16.48 -8.96
N PRO A 331 -2.00 -15.29 -9.52
CA PRO A 331 -2.06 -14.06 -8.76
C PRO A 331 -3.17 -14.10 -7.70
N ILE A 332 -3.03 -13.27 -6.66
CA ILE A 332 -4.09 -13.10 -5.64
C ILE A 332 -5.41 -12.68 -6.30
N MET A 333 -6.51 -13.32 -5.94
CA MET A 333 -7.85 -12.96 -6.41
C MET A 333 -8.29 -11.63 -5.80
N TYR A 334 -9.06 -10.84 -6.56
CA TYR A 334 -9.54 -9.52 -6.14
C TYR A 334 -10.97 -9.19 -6.59
N LYS A 335 -11.52 -9.93 -7.54
CA LYS A 335 -12.90 -9.80 -8.02
C LYS A 335 -13.81 -10.77 -7.29
N ASN A 336 -15.00 -10.31 -6.90
CA ASN A 336 -15.94 -11.11 -6.12
C ASN A 336 -16.40 -12.36 -6.86
N ASP A 337 -16.84 -12.22 -8.11
CA ASP A 337 -17.37 -13.33 -8.91
C ASP A 337 -16.31 -14.39 -9.17
N GLU A 338 -15.08 -13.94 -9.50
CA GLU A 338 -13.95 -14.85 -9.72
C GLU A 338 -13.61 -15.65 -8.46
N ALA A 339 -13.66 -15.02 -7.28
CA ALA A 339 -13.37 -15.68 -6.03
C ALA A 339 -14.45 -16.72 -5.67
N ILE A 340 -15.72 -16.39 -5.84
CA ILE A 340 -16.82 -17.33 -5.61
C ILE A 340 -16.66 -18.56 -6.49
N GLU A 341 -16.40 -18.36 -7.78
CA GLU A 341 -16.24 -19.46 -8.73
C GLU A 341 -15.00 -20.34 -8.44
N LYS A 342 -13.81 -19.69 -8.34
CA LYS A 342 -12.54 -20.42 -8.26
C LYS A 342 -12.24 -20.98 -6.87
N LEU A 343 -12.84 -20.47 -5.81
CA LEU A 343 -12.66 -20.96 -4.43
C LEU A 343 -13.74 -21.95 -4.00
N HIS A 344 -14.66 -22.31 -4.89
CA HIS A 344 -15.61 -23.37 -4.63
C HIS A 344 -14.88 -24.68 -4.25
N GLY A 345 -15.26 -25.30 -3.15
CA GLY A 345 -14.59 -26.46 -2.59
C GLY A 345 -13.30 -26.18 -1.79
N ILE A 346 -12.83 -24.92 -1.75
CA ILE A 346 -11.70 -24.48 -0.93
C ILE A 346 -12.20 -23.68 0.26
N ALA A 347 -13.01 -22.65 0.06
CA ALA A 347 -13.62 -21.87 1.11
C ALA A 347 -15.04 -22.39 1.45
N ASP A 348 -15.38 -22.37 2.74
CA ASP A 348 -16.72 -22.74 3.22
C ASP A 348 -17.70 -21.56 3.15
N GLY A 349 -17.19 -20.36 2.87
CA GLY A 349 -17.94 -19.13 2.64
C GLY A 349 -17.02 -17.95 2.41
N SER A 350 -17.60 -16.81 2.03
CA SER A 350 -16.85 -15.64 1.61
C SER A 350 -17.40 -14.36 2.22
N LEU A 351 -16.57 -13.61 2.94
CA LEU A 351 -16.83 -12.25 3.41
C LEU A 351 -16.31 -11.27 2.35
N LEU A 352 -17.22 -10.68 1.62
CA LEU A 352 -16.96 -9.83 0.47
C LEU A 352 -17.43 -8.40 0.71
N HIS A 353 -17.02 -7.48 -0.16
CA HIS A 353 -17.48 -6.10 -0.17
C HIS A 353 -17.57 -5.57 -1.60
N ASP A 354 -18.32 -4.49 -1.78
CA ASP A 354 -18.63 -3.90 -3.08
C ASP A 354 -17.63 -2.83 -3.56
N ARG A 355 -16.62 -2.45 -2.73
CA ARG A 355 -15.54 -1.58 -3.19
C ARG A 355 -14.59 -2.36 -4.10
N ASP A 356 -14.36 -1.84 -5.31
CA ASP A 356 -13.41 -2.40 -6.25
C ASP A 356 -11.96 -2.22 -5.79
N ILE A 357 -11.16 -3.25 -6.02
CA ILE A 357 -9.71 -3.20 -5.91
C ILE A 357 -9.16 -2.89 -7.30
N GLN A 358 -8.55 -1.72 -7.47
CA GLN A 358 -7.99 -1.28 -8.75
C GLN A 358 -6.67 -1.95 -9.07
N THR A 359 -5.82 -2.10 -8.05
CA THR A 359 -4.51 -2.75 -8.16
C THR A 359 -4.44 -3.89 -7.16
N ARG A 360 -4.27 -5.12 -7.66
CA ARG A 360 -4.02 -6.26 -6.78
C ARG A 360 -2.62 -6.15 -6.18
N CYS A 361 -2.51 -6.44 -4.90
CA CYS A 361 -1.28 -6.26 -4.13
C CYS A 361 -1.21 -7.27 -3.00
N ASP A 362 -0.24 -8.18 -3.07
CA ASP A 362 0.05 -9.13 -2.00
C ASP A 362 0.54 -8.44 -0.72
N ASP A 363 0.56 -9.15 0.39
CA ASP A 363 1.24 -8.69 1.59
C ASP A 363 2.75 -8.72 1.42
N SER A 364 3.40 -7.66 1.90
CA SER A 364 4.86 -7.59 1.95
C SER A 364 5.42 -8.55 2.99
N LEU A 365 6.64 -9.02 2.76
CA LEU A 365 7.36 -9.94 3.63
C LEU A 365 8.69 -9.30 4.04
N CYS A 366 8.95 -9.26 5.34
CA CYS A 366 10.15 -8.65 5.91
C CYS A 366 10.84 -9.54 6.90
N TRP A 367 12.16 -9.34 7.03
CA TRP A 367 12.98 -9.73 8.16
C TRP A 367 13.53 -8.49 8.88
N VAL A 368 14.06 -8.69 10.06
CA VAL A 368 14.97 -7.73 10.71
C VAL A 368 16.35 -8.33 10.70
N LEU A 369 17.28 -7.65 10.07
CA LEU A 369 18.70 -8.01 10.02
C LEU A 369 19.52 -6.85 10.58
N ASP A 370 20.35 -7.11 11.58
CA ASP A 370 21.21 -6.11 12.24
C ASP A 370 20.45 -4.84 12.68
N GLY A 371 19.22 -5.03 13.23
CA GLY A 371 18.35 -3.95 13.69
C GLY A 371 17.68 -3.15 12.56
N LYS A 372 17.83 -3.56 11.29
CA LYS A 372 17.26 -2.90 10.13
C LYS A 372 16.17 -3.75 9.48
N GLU A 373 15.17 -3.07 8.96
CA GLU A 373 14.12 -3.68 8.13
C GLU A 373 14.71 -4.19 6.81
N TYR A 374 14.49 -5.46 6.51
CA TYR A 374 14.89 -6.10 5.26
C TYR A 374 13.64 -6.62 4.53
N PRO A 375 13.13 -5.92 3.53
CA PRO A 375 11.94 -6.35 2.77
C PRO A 375 12.33 -7.42 1.74
N ALA A 376 12.06 -8.68 2.06
CA ALA A 376 12.26 -9.81 1.14
C ALA A 376 11.23 -9.84 0.00
N ARG A 377 10.08 -9.22 0.20
CA ARG A 377 9.04 -8.98 -0.83
C ARG A 377 8.44 -7.60 -0.62
N ARG A 378 8.58 -6.74 -1.63
CA ARG A 378 7.94 -5.42 -1.64
C ARG A 378 6.58 -5.52 -2.29
N SER A 379 5.53 -5.14 -1.57
CA SER A 379 4.15 -5.14 -2.03
C SER A 379 3.34 -4.15 -1.20
N ARG A 380 2.20 -4.53 -0.61
CA ARG A 380 1.36 -3.63 0.20
C ARG A 380 2.17 -2.90 1.29
N GLY A 381 1.94 -1.59 1.40
CA GLY A 381 2.61 -0.73 2.38
C GLY A 381 4.00 -0.23 1.96
N TYR A 382 4.63 -0.85 0.95
CA TYR A 382 5.92 -0.44 0.39
C TYR A 382 5.77 0.15 -1.02
N VAL A 383 4.96 -0.48 -1.85
CA VAL A 383 4.73 -0.02 -3.22
C VAL A 383 3.58 1.00 -3.19
N PRO A 384 3.72 2.10 -3.93
CA PRO A 384 4.69 2.40 -4.97
C PRO A 384 5.81 3.38 -4.54
N PHE A 385 6.32 3.31 -3.31
CA PHE A 385 7.46 4.13 -2.93
C PHE A 385 8.66 3.89 -3.87
N PRO A 386 9.27 4.94 -4.43
CA PRO A 386 10.43 4.80 -5.28
C PRO A 386 11.69 4.46 -4.48
N ILE A 387 12.68 3.95 -5.21
CA ILE A 387 14.07 3.87 -4.76
C ILE A 387 14.81 5.03 -5.40
N ARG A 388 15.57 5.79 -4.61
CA ARG A 388 16.41 6.87 -5.11
C ARG A 388 17.66 6.28 -5.75
N LEU A 389 17.95 6.70 -6.98
CA LEU A 389 19.14 6.32 -7.73
C LEU A 389 20.24 7.39 -7.57
N ASP A 390 21.48 6.97 -7.68
CA ASP A 390 22.61 7.89 -7.78
C ASP A 390 22.70 8.43 -9.22
N GLY A 391 22.29 9.69 -9.39
CA GLY A 391 22.21 10.34 -10.69
C GLY A 391 20.85 10.21 -11.40
N ALA A 392 20.74 10.93 -12.53
CA ALA A 392 19.53 10.92 -13.34
C ALA A 392 19.50 9.69 -14.25
N ALA A 393 18.38 9.00 -14.26
CA ALA A 393 18.08 7.91 -15.17
C ALA A 393 17.12 8.39 -16.28
N GLU A 394 17.31 7.90 -17.48
CA GLU A 394 16.30 8.03 -18.54
C GLU A 394 15.03 7.26 -18.18
N GLU A 395 13.97 7.47 -18.94
CA GLU A 395 12.74 6.71 -18.79
C GLU A 395 12.94 5.28 -19.31
N ILE A 396 13.22 4.35 -18.39
CA ILE A 396 13.51 2.95 -18.67
C ILE A 396 12.40 2.07 -18.13
N LEU A 397 11.99 1.06 -18.89
CA LEU A 397 11.24 -0.09 -18.40
C LEU A 397 12.22 -1.24 -18.16
N ALA A 398 12.43 -1.62 -16.90
CA ALA A 398 13.18 -2.81 -16.51
C ALA A 398 12.19 -3.96 -16.27
N CYS A 399 12.22 -4.96 -17.15
CA CYS A 399 11.24 -6.06 -17.17
C CYS A 399 11.47 -7.13 -16.09
N GLY A 400 12.64 -7.16 -15.43
CA GLY A 400 12.94 -8.16 -14.42
C GLY A 400 13.15 -9.57 -14.99
N ALA A 401 13.06 -10.57 -14.10
CA ALA A 401 13.23 -11.99 -14.42
C ALA A 401 11.88 -12.73 -14.46
N GLU A 402 11.89 -14.06 -14.32
CA GLU A 402 10.73 -14.94 -14.49
C GLU A 402 10.01 -15.25 -13.18
N GLN A 403 10.77 -15.73 -12.18
CA GLN A 403 10.21 -16.17 -10.90
C GLN A 403 10.14 -15.02 -9.88
N LYS A 404 9.07 -14.99 -9.08
CA LYS A 404 8.81 -13.89 -8.13
C LYS A 404 8.97 -12.53 -8.79
N ALA A 405 8.50 -12.44 -10.04
CA ALA A 405 8.72 -11.30 -10.91
C ALA A 405 8.19 -9.99 -10.31
N SER A 406 8.91 -8.94 -10.62
CA SER A 406 8.52 -7.55 -10.54
C SER A 406 9.18 -6.81 -11.70
N PHE A 407 8.62 -5.68 -12.09
CA PHE A 407 9.25 -4.76 -13.03
C PHE A 407 9.59 -3.45 -12.31
N ALA A 408 10.36 -2.61 -12.95
CA ALA A 408 10.58 -1.25 -12.48
C ALA A 408 10.51 -0.25 -13.65
N LEU A 409 10.04 0.95 -13.35
CA LEU A 409 10.13 2.10 -14.25
C LEU A 409 11.08 3.12 -13.65
N SER A 410 11.87 3.83 -14.48
CA SER A 410 12.71 4.93 -14.01
C SER A 410 12.28 6.27 -14.58
N LYS A 411 12.44 7.32 -13.78
CA LYS A 411 12.24 8.71 -14.19
C LYS A 411 13.04 9.65 -13.29
N GLY A 412 13.86 10.51 -13.89
CA GLY A 412 14.76 11.38 -13.12
C GLY A 412 15.71 10.56 -12.26
N ASN A 413 15.78 10.82 -10.98
CA ASN A 413 16.63 10.09 -10.02
C ASN A 413 15.87 9.01 -9.22
N TYR A 414 14.79 8.46 -9.80
CA TYR A 414 13.96 7.45 -9.15
C TYR A 414 13.79 6.19 -9.99
N ALA A 415 13.79 5.05 -9.31
CA ALA A 415 13.22 3.81 -9.80
C ALA A 415 11.94 3.49 -9.03
N PHE A 416 10.89 3.14 -9.75
CA PHE A 416 9.58 2.74 -9.23
C PHE A 416 9.39 1.23 -9.41
N PRO A 417 9.84 0.40 -8.44
CA PRO A 417 9.59 -1.03 -8.50
C PRO A 417 8.10 -1.32 -8.35
N SER A 418 7.60 -2.26 -9.13
CA SER A 418 6.23 -2.77 -8.96
C SER A 418 6.09 -3.56 -7.67
N GLN A 419 4.84 -3.83 -7.29
CA GLN A 419 4.54 -4.88 -6.33
C GLN A 419 5.00 -6.24 -6.87
N HIS A 420 5.13 -7.21 -5.96
CA HIS A 420 5.33 -8.59 -6.33
C HIS A 420 4.22 -9.06 -7.29
N ILE A 421 4.58 -9.58 -8.44
CA ILE A 421 3.65 -10.08 -9.48
C ILE A 421 3.47 -11.60 -9.37
N GLY A 422 4.56 -12.34 -9.27
CA GLY A 422 4.55 -13.80 -9.19
C GLY A 422 5.38 -14.48 -10.26
N ASP A 423 5.08 -15.74 -10.56
CA ASP A 423 5.77 -16.54 -11.59
C ASP A 423 5.11 -16.31 -12.96
N LEU A 424 5.87 -15.77 -13.91
CA LEU A 424 5.36 -15.38 -15.23
C LEU A 424 5.04 -16.56 -16.16
N LYS A 425 5.44 -17.79 -15.82
CA LYS A 425 5.05 -18.99 -16.59
C LYS A 425 3.55 -19.25 -16.56
N ASN A 426 2.87 -18.73 -15.56
CA ASN A 426 1.41 -18.75 -15.52
C ASN A 426 0.83 -17.60 -16.35
N MET A 427 -0.09 -17.91 -17.27
CA MET A 427 -0.67 -16.91 -18.17
C MET A 427 -1.42 -15.81 -17.43
N GLU A 428 -2.19 -16.12 -16.39
CA GLU A 428 -2.91 -15.12 -15.60
C GLU A 428 -1.94 -14.15 -14.88
N THR A 429 -0.79 -14.68 -14.43
CA THR A 429 0.28 -13.86 -13.84
C THR A 429 0.94 -12.96 -14.88
N PHE A 430 1.17 -13.48 -16.07
CA PHE A 430 1.75 -12.71 -17.18
C PHE A 430 0.79 -11.61 -17.66
N GLU A 431 -0.48 -11.87 -17.80
CA GLU A 431 -1.50 -10.87 -18.13
C GLU A 431 -1.56 -9.76 -17.06
N ASN A 432 -1.52 -10.15 -15.78
CA ASN A 432 -1.43 -9.20 -14.69
C ASN A 432 -0.16 -8.34 -14.78
N TYR A 433 0.98 -8.95 -15.07
CA TYR A 433 2.25 -8.24 -15.27
C TYR A 433 2.14 -7.15 -16.36
N LEU A 434 1.56 -7.49 -17.52
CA LEU A 434 1.36 -6.53 -18.61
C LEU A 434 0.41 -5.38 -18.21
N GLN A 435 -0.69 -5.70 -17.54
CA GLN A 435 -1.64 -4.71 -17.05
C GLN A 435 -1.01 -3.76 -16.05
N GLN A 436 -0.18 -4.26 -15.13
CA GLN A 436 0.50 -3.44 -14.13
C GLN A 436 1.57 -2.54 -14.74
N ILE A 437 2.30 -2.98 -15.75
CA ILE A 437 3.23 -2.12 -16.51
C ILE A 437 2.48 -0.92 -17.09
N LEU A 438 1.36 -1.14 -17.76
CA LEU A 438 0.55 -0.07 -18.35
C LEU A 438 -0.04 0.86 -17.28
N HIS A 439 -0.45 0.29 -16.15
CA HIS A 439 -0.98 1.08 -15.04
C HIS A 439 0.09 2.00 -14.44
N PHE A 440 1.28 1.48 -14.16
CA PHE A 440 2.40 2.27 -13.64
C PHE A 440 2.84 3.36 -14.62
N GLN A 441 2.93 3.04 -15.90
CA GLN A 441 3.25 4.03 -16.93
C GLN A 441 2.26 5.20 -16.93
N ARG A 442 0.97 4.91 -16.78
CA ARG A 442 -0.08 5.94 -16.69
C ARG A 442 0.03 6.73 -15.37
N LEU A 443 0.23 6.06 -14.23
CA LEU A 443 0.29 6.69 -12.92
C LEU A 443 1.48 7.65 -12.80
N PHE A 444 2.64 7.25 -13.31
CA PHE A 444 3.89 8.04 -13.20
C PHE A 444 4.19 8.86 -14.46
N ASP A 445 3.34 8.77 -15.48
CA ASP A 445 3.51 9.43 -16.78
C ASP A 445 4.91 9.14 -17.35
N ILE A 446 5.21 7.86 -17.48
CA ILE A 446 6.50 7.36 -17.98
C ILE A 446 6.28 6.72 -19.36
N LYS A 447 7.01 7.21 -20.35
CA LYS A 447 7.06 6.64 -21.69
C LYS A 447 8.46 6.10 -21.93
N PRO A 448 8.68 4.79 -21.77
CA PRO A 448 10.02 4.20 -21.87
C PRO A 448 10.71 4.58 -23.17
N LYS A 449 11.95 5.05 -23.04
CA LYS A 449 12.85 5.33 -24.16
C LYS A 449 13.86 4.20 -24.37
N CYS A 450 13.91 3.28 -23.40
CA CYS A 450 14.74 2.09 -23.42
C CYS A 450 14.05 0.98 -22.62
N ILE A 451 14.25 -0.26 -23.01
CA ILE A 451 13.79 -1.43 -22.25
C ILE A 451 15.01 -2.23 -21.80
N ALA A 452 15.04 -2.59 -20.52
CA ALA A 452 16.04 -3.51 -19.97
C ALA A 452 15.38 -4.85 -19.62
N CYS A 453 16.06 -5.95 -19.91
CA CYS A 453 15.58 -7.30 -19.58
C CYS A 453 16.74 -8.22 -19.20
N ASP A 454 16.39 -9.38 -18.63
CA ASP A 454 17.35 -10.44 -18.37
C ASP A 454 17.96 -10.98 -19.68
N MET A 455 19.18 -11.49 -19.60
CA MET A 455 19.84 -12.15 -20.75
C MET A 455 19.26 -13.53 -21.05
N HIS A 456 18.50 -14.12 -20.13
CA HIS A 456 17.93 -15.47 -20.32
C HIS A 456 16.89 -15.44 -21.45
N PRO A 457 17.08 -16.22 -22.55
CA PRO A 457 16.25 -16.11 -23.74
C PRO A 457 14.83 -16.60 -23.55
N ASP A 458 14.61 -17.57 -22.64
CA ASP A 458 13.33 -18.27 -22.47
C ASP A 458 12.43 -17.61 -21.41
N TYR A 459 12.85 -16.51 -20.80
CA TYR A 459 11.99 -15.79 -19.86
C TYR A 459 10.88 -15.05 -20.59
N MET A 460 9.64 -15.22 -20.14
CA MET A 460 8.47 -14.51 -20.67
C MET A 460 8.66 -12.98 -20.63
N SER A 461 9.29 -12.46 -19.57
CA SER A 461 9.65 -11.04 -19.44
C SER A 461 10.65 -10.61 -20.53
N ALA A 462 11.64 -11.44 -20.87
CA ALA A 462 12.65 -11.14 -21.90
C ALA A 462 12.04 -11.19 -23.30
N GLY A 463 11.16 -12.15 -23.58
CA GLY A 463 10.39 -12.23 -24.82
C GLY A 463 9.53 -10.99 -25.05
N TYR A 464 8.74 -10.60 -24.03
CA TYR A 464 7.94 -9.38 -24.05
C TYR A 464 8.79 -8.13 -24.28
N ALA A 465 9.93 -8.02 -23.58
CA ALA A 465 10.83 -6.88 -23.72
C ALA A 465 11.36 -6.75 -25.15
N ALA A 466 11.76 -7.85 -25.77
CA ALA A 466 12.29 -7.86 -27.14
C ALA A 466 11.22 -7.47 -28.16
N GLU A 467 10.04 -8.09 -28.08
CA GLU A 467 8.90 -7.80 -28.96
C GLU A 467 8.45 -6.32 -28.84
N ARG A 468 8.39 -5.83 -27.61
CA ARG A 468 7.98 -4.46 -27.35
C ARG A 468 9.01 -3.43 -27.84
N ALA A 469 10.31 -3.69 -27.61
CA ALA A 469 11.38 -2.81 -28.07
C ALA A 469 11.41 -2.69 -29.61
N GLU A 470 11.21 -3.81 -30.32
CA GLU A 470 11.08 -3.84 -31.78
C GLU A 470 9.86 -3.06 -32.26
N ARG A 471 8.68 -3.32 -31.68
CA ARG A 471 7.43 -2.66 -32.04
C ARG A 471 7.46 -1.14 -31.82
N GLU A 472 8.06 -0.69 -30.71
CA GLU A 472 8.15 0.72 -30.34
C GLU A 472 9.40 1.41 -30.92
N ASN A 473 10.28 0.66 -31.59
CA ASN A 473 11.55 1.11 -32.15
C ASN A 473 12.44 1.85 -31.14
N ILE A 474 12.60 1.25 -29.96
CA ILE A 474 13.44 1.77 -28.86
C ILE A 474 14.52 0.76 -28.49
N PRO A 475 15.67 1.22 -27.92
CA PRO A 475 16.76 0.33 -27.53
C PRO A 475 16.35 -0.77 -26.54
N LEU A 476 16.91 -1.98 -26.73
CA LEU A 476 16.83 -3.09 -25.81
C LEU A 476 18.20 -3.34 -25.18
N VAL A 477 18.28 -3.29 -23.86
CA VAL A 477 19.50 -3.60 -23.09
C VAL A 477 19.29 -4.94 -22.38
N ARG A 478 20.17 -5.91 -22.65
CA ARG A 478 20.18 -7.20 -21.96
C ARG A 478 21.16 -7.17 -20.80
N VAL A 479 20.71 -7.49 -19.61
CA VAL A 479 21.47 -7.43 -18.36
C VAL A 479 21.68 -8.86 -17.84
N GLN A 480 22.91 -9.15 -17.49
CA GLN A 480 23.26 -10.43 -16.88
C GLN A 480 22.63 -10.53 -15.49
N HIS A 481 22.00 -11.68 -15.18
CA HIS A 481 21.18 -11.89 -14.00
C HIS A 481 21.88 -11.55 -12.67
N HIS A 482 23.12 -12.04 -12.49
CA HIS A 482 23.90 -11.78 -11.28
C HIS A 482 24.30 -10.30 -11.17
N HIS A 483 24.57 -9.63 -12.29
CA HIS A 483 24.83 -8.20 -12.30
C HIS A 483 23.60 -7.41 -11.84
N ALA A 484 22.40 -7.81 -12.29
CA ALA A 484 21.16 -7.19 -11.83
C ALA A 484 20.94 -7.36 -10.31
N HIS A 485 21.24 -8.53 -9.74
CA HIS A 485 21.20 -8.74 -8.28
C HIS A 485 22.12 -7.79 -7.52
N MET A 486 23.37 -7.63 -7.98
CA MET A 486 24.32 -6.72 -7.37
C MET A 486 23.83 -5.26 -7.45
N ALA A 487 23.41 -4.82 -8.64
CA ALA A 487 22.92 -3.45 -8.84
C ALA A 487 21.68 -3.14 -7.99
N SER A 488 20.75 -4.09 -7.85
CA SER A 488 19.56 -3.92 -6.99
C SER A 488 19.93 -3.80 -5.52
N CYS A 489 20.90 -4.58 -5.05
CA CYS A 489 21.41 -4.48 -3.67
C CYS A 489 22.09 -3.12 -3.43
N MET A 490 22.89 -2.63 -4.38
CA MET A 490 23.50 -1.29 -4.30
C MET A 490 22.42 -0.19 -4.20
N ALA A 491 21.42 -0.24 -5.06
CA ALA A 491 20.34 0.75 -5.10
C ALA A 491 19.54 0.76 -3.79
N ASP A 492 19.16 -0.41 -3.27
CA ASP A 492 18.38 -0.53 -2.03
C ASP A 492 19.16 -0.03 -0.79
N ASN A 493 20.49 -0.16 -0.81
CA ASN A 493 21.38 0.31 0.27
C ASN A 493 22.03 1.67 -0.01
N SER A 494 21.65 2.34 -1.08
CA SER A 494 22.24 3.64 -1.50
C SER A 494 23.76 3.60 -1.59
N LEU A 495 24.32 2.48 -2.06
CA LEU A 495 25.75 2.30 -2.25
C LEU A 495 26.18 2.90 -3.60
N THR A 496 27.29 3.63 -3.59
CA THR A 496 27.90 4.28 -4.76
C THR A 496 29.36 3.88 -4.89
N GLY A 497 29.95 4.09 -6.09
CA GLY A 497 31.35 3.78 -6.35
C GLY A 497 31.59 2.30 -6.73
N GLU A 498 32.84 1.89 -6.65
CA GLU A 498 33.27 0.52 -6.99
C GLU A 498 32.94 -0.45 -5.88
N VAL A 499 32.30 -1.56 -6.21
CA VAL A 499 31.93 -2.63 -5.28
C VAL A 499 32.33 -4.00 -5.83
N ILE A 500 32.55 -4.95 -4.92
CA ILE A 500 32.76 -6.36 -5.24
C ILE A 500 31.51 -7.11 -4.80
N GLY A 501 30.80 -7.73 -5.76
CA GLY A 501 29.61 -8.55 -5.49
C GLY A 501 29.95 -10.04 -5.47
N LEU A 502 29.50 -10.73 -4.41
CA LEU A 502 29.47 -12.19 -4.34
C LEU A 502 28.01 -12.63 -4.49
N ILE A 503 27.70 -13.35 -5.58
CA ILE A 503 26.33 -13.75 -5.91
C ILE A 503 26.31 -15.26 -6.04
N TRP A 504 25.44 -15.91 -5.27
CA TRP A 504 25.33 -17.36 -5.14
C TRP A 504 24.17 -17.93 -5.94
#